data_c65a79bc1faa2f8142da91a2da05a3ee
#
_entry.id   c65a79bc1faa2f8142da91a2da05a3ee
#
_cell.length_a   1.000
_cell.length_b   1.000
_cell.length_c   1.000
_cell.angle_alpha   90.00
_cell.angle_beta   90.00
_cell.angle_gamma   90.00
#
_symmetry.space_group_name_H-M   'P 1'
#
loop_
_entity.id
_entity.type
_entity.pdbx_description
1 polymer ?
#
loop_
_entity_poly.entity_id
_entity_poly.type
_entity_poly.pdbx_seq_one_letter_code
_entity_poly.pdbx_strand_id
1 'polypeptide(L)'
;MPINCCLIEIRDEIDLAKKENFESHCWNDIVPAEDYVTYAPYVRETYIGKAPALLVIDLYNLVYKGGARPPHEITAKFPSTCGIYAHNAIKPTQSLISACRTGGLPIYYICGTYSPKRVQSTQRSVSPITEDDYDVHEAFAPSPEDIVFRKERASAFFGTPLIAHLTQKGINSLIICGESTSGCVRASVLDAYSYGFHISIVEECVFDRSILTHKVNLFDMHHKYADVMKLDEVLAHLKGLFV
;
A
#
# COMPACT_ATOMS: atom_id res chain seq x y z
N MET A 1 27.88 -40.83 11.96
CA MET A 1 27.36 -40.73 10.59
C MET A 1 25.87 -40.98 10.61
N PRO A 2 25.04 -40.28 9.99
CA PRO A 2 24.96 -39.16 9.07
C PRO A 2 23.99 -38.07 9.57
N ILE A 3 24.44 -37.22 10.48
CA ILE A 3 23.63 -36.11 11.00
C ILE A 3 23.66 -34.92 10.02
N ASN A 4 24.69 -34.80 9.17
CA ASN A 4 24.85 -33.70 8.27
C ASN A 4 23.90 -33.69 7.04
N CYS A 5 23.50 -34.88 6.56
CA CYS A 5 22.63 -34.93 5.36
C CYS A 5 21.20 -34.49 5.68
N CYS A 6 20.65 -34.93 6.80
CA CYS A 6 19.30 -34.57 7.24
C CYS A 6 19.18 -33.05 7.59
N LEU A 7 20.23 -32.43 8.13
CA LEU A 7 20.24 -31.00 8.44
C LEU A 7 20.33 -30.12 7.19
N ILE A 8 21.01 -30.60 6.13
CA ILE A 8 21.08 -29.93 4.85
C ILE A 8 19.71 -29.99 4.16
N GLU A 9 19.10 -31.17 4.09
CA GLU A 9 17.75 -31.36 3.49
C GLU A 9 16.69 -30.50 4.20
N ILE A 10 16.68 -30.47 5.54
CA ILE A 10 15.75 -29.63 6.33
C ILE A 10 16.00 -28.13 6.08
N ARG A 11 17.24 -27.72 5.93
CA ARG A 11 17.59 -26.32 5.65
C ARG A 11 17.15 -25.91 4.25
N ASP A 12 17.34 -26.79 3.26
CA ASP A 12 16.92 -26.57 1.89
C ASP A 12 15.37 -26.52 1.78
N GLU A 13 14.64 -27.37 2.51
CA GLU A 13 13.18 -27.33 2.59
C GLU A 13 12.65 -26.04 3.27
N ILE A 14 13.28 -25.60 4.35
CA ILE A 14 12.92 -24.33 5.03
C ILE A 14 13.20 -23.14 4.13
N ASP A 15 14.32 -23.12 3.44
CA ASP A 15 14.68 -22.05 2.52
C ASP A 15 13.74 -22.01 1.29
N LEU A 16 13.31 -23.19 0.82
CA LEU A 16 12.32 -23.30 -0.26
C LEU A 16 10.93 -22.79 0.18
N ALA A 17 10.48 -23.21 1.36
CA ALA A 17 9.19 -22.76 1.92
C ALA A 17 9.17 -21.24 2.18
N LYS A 18 10.28 -20.68 2.68
CA LYS A 18 10.42 -19.22 2.84
C LYS A 18 10.35 -18.49 1.50
N LYS A 19 11.01 -19.03 0.47
CA LYS A 19 10.99 -18.48 -0.87
C LYS A 19 9.58 -18.54 -1.47
N GLU A 20 8.88 -19.67 -1.33
CA GLU A 20 7.52 -19.83 -1.82
C GLU A 20 6.57 -18.83 -1.14
N ASN A 21 6.67 -18.63 0.17
CA ASN A 21 5.85 -17.67 0.90
C ASN A 21 6.16 -16.23 0.50
N PHE A 22 7.44 -15.86 0.38
CA PHE A 22 7.88 -14.52 0.00
C PHE A 22 7.40 -14.12 -1.40
N GLU A 23 7.30 -15.06 -2.34
CA GLU A 23 6.88 -14.79 -3.71
C GLU A 23 5.38 -15.05 -3.95
N SER A 24 4.62 -15.53 -2.95
CA SER A 24 3.22 -15.92 -3.12
C SER A 24 2.27 -14.72 -3.16
N HIS A 25 2.34 -13.93 -4.23
CA HIS A 25 1.60 -12.68 -4.40
C HIS A 25 0.89 -12.57 -5.74
N CYS A 26 0.13 -11.49 -5.92
CA CYS A 26 -0.71 -11.26 -7.10
C CYS A 26 0.06 -11.17 -8.43
N TRP A 27 1.37 -11.00 -8.40
CA TRP A 27 2.20 -10.90 -9.61
C TRP A 27 2.66 -12.24 -10.19
N ASN A 28 2.40 -13.36 -9.52
CA ASN A 28 2.87 -14.69 -9.93
C ASN A 28 2.44 -15.13 -11.34
N ASP A 29 1.36 -14.56 -11.84
CA ASP A 29 0.84 -14.86 -13.17
C ASP A 29 1.47 -14.01 -14.30
N ILE A 30 2.29 -13.00 -13.95
CA ILE A 30 2.90 -12.09 -14.94
C ILE A 30 4.42 -12.04 -14.90
N VAL A 31 5.06 -12.44 -13.79
CA VAL A 31 6.51 -12.36 -13.62
C VAL A 31 7.17 -13.61 -14.21
N PRO A 32 8.13 -13.47 -15.14
CA PRO A 32 8.83 -14.59 -15.72
C PRO A 32 9.71 -15.35 -14.70
N ALA A 33 9.92 -16.64 -14.90
CA ALA A 33 10.70 -17.48 -13.98
C ALA A 33 12.15 -17.01 -13.79
N GLU A 34 12.76 -16.44 -14.83
CA GLU A 34 14.12 -15.88 -14.78
C GLU A 34 14.25 -14.68 -13.85
N ASP A 35 13.18 -13.89 -13.67
CA ASP A 35 13.19 -12.76 -12.75
C ASP A 35 13.24 -13.24 -11.30
N TYR A 36 12.53 -14.32 -10.94
CA TYR A 36 12.64 -14.93 -9.61
C TYR A 36 14.05 -15.46 -9.31
N VAL A 37 14.77 -15.92 -10.33
CA VAL A 37 16.19 -16.30 -10.18
C VAL A 37 17.06 -15.07 -9.92
N THR A 38 16.80 -13.98 -10.67
CA THR A 38 17.51 -12.72 -10.54
C THR A 38 17.32 -12.09 -9.16
N TYR A 39 16.11 -12.17 -8.62
CA TYR A 39 15.75 -11.58 -7.33
C TYR A 39 15.90 -12.55 -6.13
N ALA A 40 16.32 -13.80 -6.34
CA ALA A 40 16.50 -14.76 -5.26
C ALA A 40 17.36 -14.23 -4.07
N PRO A 41 18.42 -13.41 -4.26
CA PRO A 41 19.18 -12.84 -3.15
C PRO A 41 18.40 -11.86 -2.26
N TYR A 42 17.20 -11.39 -2.69
CA TYR A 42 16.36 -10.45 -1.95
C TYR A 42 15.30 -11.14 -1.09
N VAL A 43 15.18 -12.47 -1.18
CA VAL A 43 14.24 -13.27 -0.37
C VAL A 43 14.59 -13.10 1.11
N ARG A 44 13.58 -12.73 1.90
CA ARG A 44 13.71 -12.48 3.34
C ARG A 44 12.41 -12.79 4.07
N GLU A 45 12.46 -12.77 5.37
CA GLU A 45 11.27 -12.78 6.20
C GLU A 45 10.64 -11.39 6.21
N THR A 46 9.34 -11.30 5.93
CA THR A 46 8.55 -10.07 5.98
C THR A 46 8.07 -9.80 7.41
N TYR A 47 7.99 -8.53 7.81
CA TYR A 47 7.58 -8.18 9.17
C TYR A 47 6.96 -6.78 9.26
N ILE A 48 6.35 -6.48 10.40
CA ILE A 48 5.92 -5.13 10.78
C ILE A 48 6.82 -4.66 11.92
N GLY A 49 7.36 -3.44 11.80
CA GLY A 49 8.24 -2.87 12.82
C GLY A 49 7.51 -2.62 14.15
N LYS A 50 8.28 -2.38 15.21
CA LYS A 50 7.78 -2.32 16.60
C LYS A 50 6.94 -1.08 16.92
N ALA A 51 7.09 0.01 16.18
CA ALA A 51 6.34 1.24 16.36
C ALA A 51 5.66 1.64 15.05
N PRO A 52 4.62 0.88 14.60
CA PRO A 52 3.97 1.12 13.34
C PRO A 52 2.93 2.24 13.41
N ALA A 53 2.67 2.88 12.24
CA ALA A 53 1.50 3.70 11.98
C ALA A 53 0.84 3.25 10.68
N LEU A 54 -0.48 3.42 10.58
CA LEU A 54 -1.21 3.20 9.34
C LEU A 54 -1.22 4.47 8.49
N LEU A 55 -0.85 4.35 7.23
CA LEU A 55 -0.90 5.41 6.23
C LEU A 55 -1.97 5.07 5.19
N VAL A 56 -3.07 5.81 5.19
CA VAL A 56 -4.23 5.66 4.30
C VAL A 56 -4.10 6.69 3.18
N ILE A 57 -3.76 6.24 1.96
CA ILE A 57 -3.40 7.12 0.86
C ILE A 57 -4.54 7.22 -0.15
N ASP A 58 -5.06 8.45 -0.36
CA ASP A 58 -5.98 8.82 -1.45
C ASP A 58 -7.26 7.96 -1.56
N LEU A 59 -7.81 7.50 -0.44
CA LEU A 59 -9.12 6.81 -0.39
C LEU A 59 -10.26 7.84 -0.41
N TYR A 60 -10.38 8.63 -1.46
CA TYR A 60 -11.36 9.71 -1.63
C TYR A 60 -12.39 9.40 -2.73
N ASN A 61 -13.50 10.13 -2.76
CA ASN A 61 -14.66 9.88 -3.60
C ASN A 61 -14.33 9.76 -5.10
N LEU A 62 -13.35 10.52 -5.60
CA LEU A 62 -12.98 10.58 -7.01
C LEU A 62 -12.66 9.21 -7.62
N VAL A 63 -11.94 8.35 -6.88
CA VAL A 63 -11.46 7.06 -7.40
C VAL A 63 -12.53 5.97 -7.43
N TYR A 64 -13.66 6.21 -6.73
CA TYR A 64 -14.83 5.32 -6.68
C TYR A 64 -15.93 5.71 -7.67
N LYS A 65 -15.80 6.87 -8.37
CA LYS A 65 -16.78 7.33 -9.35
C LYS A 65 -17.03 6.30 -10.45
N GLY A 66 -18.28 6.17 -10.85
CA GLY A 66 -18.70 5.22 -11.89
C GLY A 66 -19.02 3.82 -11.38
N GLY A 67 -18.79 3.55 -10.09
CA GLY A 67 -19.17 2.30 -9.42
C GLY A 67 -18.24 1.12 -9.72
N ALA A 68 -18.62 -0.07 -9.28
CA ALA A 68 -17.84 -1.31 -9.36
C ALA A 68 -17.87 -1.91 -10.79
N ARG A 69 -17.34 -1.18 -11.75
CA ARG A 69 -17.23 -1.59 -13.16
C ARG A 69 -15.77 -1.57 -13.60
N PRO A 70 -15.40 -2.37 -14.64
CA PRO A 70 -14.06 -2.30 -15.21
C PRO A 70 -13.67 -0.87 -15.59
N PRO A 71 -12.48 -0.36 -15.21
CA PRO A 71 -12.09 1.03 -15.47
C PRO A 71 -12.20 1.44 -16.95
N HIS A 72 -11.84 0.56 -17.89
CA HIS A 72 -11.87 0.85 -19.32
C HIS A 72 -13.29 1.13 -19.87
N GLU A 73 -14.34 0.66 -19.20
CA GLU A 73 -15.74 0.91 -19.59
C GLU A 73 -16.24 2.27 -19.14
N ILE A 74 -15.64 2.85 -18.09
CA ILE A 74 -16.14 4.08 -17.44
C ILE A 74 -15.15 5.24 -17.50
N THR A 75 -13.91 5.01 -17.93
CA THR A 75 -12.83 6.01 -17.95
C THR A 75 -13.17 7.23 -18.84
N ALA A 76 -13.95 7.06 -19.89
CA ALA A 76 -14.37 8.19 -20.74
C ALA A 76 -15.14 9.28 -19.96
N LYS A 77 -15.91 8.88 -18.95
CA LYS A 77 -16.66 9.80 -18.07
C LYS A 77 -15.93 10.08 -16.75
N PHE A 78 -15.19 9.11 -16.25
CA PHE A 78 -14.51 9.15 -14.96
C PHE A 78 -13.03 8.74 -15.11
N PRO A 79 -12.18 9.61 -15.69
CA PRO A 79 -10.80 9.26 -16.05
C PRO A 79 -9.88 8.96 -14.85
N SER A 80 -10.27 9.37 -13.65
CA SER A 80 -9.51 9.12 -12.42
C SER A 80 -10.00 7.89 -11.64
N THR A 81 -11.06 7.21 -12.12
CA THR A 81 -11.63 6.06 -11.42
C THR A 81 -10.69 4.85 -11.42
N CYS A 82 -10.74 4.07 -10.34
CA CYS A 82 -10.16 2.73 -10.28
C CYS A 82 -11.23 1.63 -10.38
N GLY A 83 -12.52 2.01 -10.47
CA GLY A 83 -13.65 1.11 -10.74
C GLY A 83 -13.70 -0.09 -9.81
N ILE A 84 -13.87 -1.30 -10.40
CA ILE A 84 -14.02 -2.54 -9.64
C ILE A 84 -12.83 -2.81 -8.69
N TYR A 85 -11.61 -2.39 -9.03
CA TYR A 85 -10.44 -2.61 -8.20
C TYR A 85 -10.51 -1.82 -6.89
N ALA A 86 -10.96 -0.56 -6.94
CA ALA A 86 -11.23 0.25 -5.74
C ALA A 86 -12.33 -0.39 -4.87
N HIS A 87 -13.42 -0.82 -5.49
CA HIS A 87 -14.55 -1.42 -4.76
C HIS A 87 -14.19 -2.76 -4.10
N ASN A 88 -13.35 -3.59 -4.73
CA ASN A 88 -12.88 -4.84 -4.16
C ASN A 88 -12.00 -4.61 -2.92
N ALA A 89 -11.27 -3.51 -2.86
CA ALA A 89 -10.41 -3.16 -1.73
C ALA A 89 -11.18 -2.59 -0.52
N ILE A 90 -12.48 -2.28 -0.63
CA ILE A 90 -13.24 -1.65 0.46
C ILE A 90 -13.23 -2.51 1.72
N LYS A 91 -13.71 -3.75 1.63
CA LYS A 91 -13.81 -4.64 2.80
C LYS A 91 -12.46 -4.98 3.43
N PRO A 92 -11.43 -5.37 2.66
CA PRO A 92 -10.09 -5.57 3.20
C PRO A 92 -9.57 -4.35 3.95
N THR A 93 -9.68 -3.16 3.35
CA THR A 93 -9.19 -1.91 3.95
C THR A 93 -9.97 -1.53 5.21
N GLN A 94 -11.28 -1.74 5.25
CA GLN A 94 -12.07 -1.54 6.48
C GLN A 94 -11.60 -2.46 7.60
N SER A 95 -11.30 -3.73 7.30
CA SER A 95 -10.76 -4.69 8.28
C SER A 95 -9.41 -4.24 8.81
N LEU A 96 -8.51 -3.77 7.92
CA LEU A 96 -7.21 -3.25 8.30
C LEU A 96 -7.32 -2.01 9.21
N ILE A 97 -8.11 -1.01 8.82
CA ILE A 97 -8.32 0.22 9.60
C ILE A 97 -8.90 -0.12 10.97
N SER A 98 -9.89 -1.01 11.03
CA SER A 98 -10.51 -1.46 12.29
C SER A 98 -9.49 -2.14 13.21
N ALA A 99 -8.64 -3.01 12.67
CA ALA A 99 -7.61 -3.68 13.46
C ALA A 99 -6.57 -2.69 14.00
N CYS A 100 -6.11 -1.74 13.17
CA CYS A 100 -5.19 -0.69 13.59
C CYS A 100 -5.79 0.19 14.70
N ARG A 101 -7.06 0.58 14.59
CA ARG A 101 -7.76 1.34 15.65
C ARG A 101 -7.87 0.55 16.94
N THR A 102 -8.28 -0.72 16.86
CA THR A 102 -8.38 -1.61 18.03
C THR A 102 -7.04 -1.75 18.73
N GLY A 103 -5.95 -1.77 17.97
CA GLY A 103 -4.59 -1.81 18.49
C GLY A 103 -4.02 -0.45 18.93
N GLY A 104 -4.79 0.64 18.83
CA GLY A 104 -4.32 1.99 19.21
C GLY A 104 -3.21 2.55 18.33
N LEU A 105 -3.05 2.06 17.09
CA LEU A 105 -2.07 2.60 16.17
C LEU A 105 -2.46 4.00 15.70
N PRO A 106 -1.49 4.92 15.57
CA PRO A 106 -1.73 6.18 14.87
C PRO A 106 -2.14 5.95 13.42
N ILE A 107 -3.22 6.60 12.98
CA ILE A 107 -3.73 6.51 11.61
C ILE A 107 -3.64 7.89 10.96
N TYR A 108 -3.01 7.93 9.79
CA TYR A 108 -2.84 9.13 8.99
C TYR A 108 -3.55 8.96 7.65
N TYR A 109 -4.55 9.77 7.39
CA TYR A 109 -5.19 9.89 6.10
C TYR A 109 -4.47 10.96 5.28
N ILE A 110 -4.05 10.59 4.09
CA ILE A 110 -3.37 11.51 3.17
C ILE A 110 -4.22 11.61 1.91
N CYS A 111 -4.83 12.75 1.69
CA CYS A 111 -5.73 12.98 0.57
C CYS A 111 -5.22 14.10 -0.33
N GLY A 112 -5.50 13.98 -1.61
CA GLY A 112 -5.30 15.07 -2.55
C GLY A 112 -6.07 16.33 -2.13
N THR A 113 -5.69 17.48 -2.67
CA THR A 113 -6.44 18.71 -2.50
C THR A 113 -6.99 19.21 -3.83
N TYR A 114 -8.19 19.76 -3.81
CA TYR A 114 -8.72 20.51 -4.92
C TYR A 114 -8.04 21.88 -4.96
N SER A 115 -7.41 22.19 -6.09
CA SER A 115 -6.88 23.54 -6.33
C SER A 115 -7.02 23.89 -7.82
N PRO A 116 -7.89 24.84 -8.16
CA PRO A 116 -8.07 25.28 -9.55
C PRO A 116 -6.81 25.96 -10.13
N LYS A 117 -5.91 26.41 -9.26
CA LYS A 117 -4.62 27.04 -9.63
C LYS A 117 -3.42 26.10 -9.56
N ARG A 118 -3.67 24.81 -9.37
CA ARG A 118 -2.60 23.82 -9.26
C ARG A 118 -1.78 23.74 -10.54
N VAL A 119 -0.47 23.88 -10.41
CA VAL A 119 0.46 23.62 -11.51
C VAL A 119 0.48 22.11 -11.78
N GLN A 120 0.03 21.73 -12.96
CA GLN A 120 0.09 20.33 -13.40
C GLN A 120 1.39 20.09 -14.18
N SER A 121 2.06 19.00 -13.86
CA SER A 121 3.28 18.57 -14.57
C SER A 121 2.99 17.92 -15.92
N THR A 122 1.74 17.48 -16.14
CA THR A 122 1.30 16.85 -17.39
C THR A 122 -0.06 17.41 -17.80
N GLN A 123 -0.21 17.69 -19.10
CA GLN A 123 -1.51 18.02 -19.66
C GLN A 123 -2.34 16.73 -19.75
N ARG A 124 -3.30 16.55 -18.87
CA ARG A 124 -4.30 15.50 -18.94
C ARG A 124 -5.66 16.13 -19.17
N SER A 125 -6.45 15.52 -20.04
CA SER A 125 -7.88 15.80 -20.08
C SER A 125 -8.50 15.31 -18.78
N VAL A 126 -9.00 16.22 -17.97
CA VAL A 126 -9.67 15.89 -16.70
C VAL A 126 -11.13 16.27 -16.79
N SER A 127 -11.99 15.39 -16.34
CA SER A 127 -13.39 15.75 -16.05
C SER A 127 -13.44 16.86 -15.01
N PRO A 128 -14.49 17.65 -14.97
CA PRO A 128 -14.69 18.59 -13.88
C PRO A 128 -14.59 17.88 -12.54
N ILE A 129 -13.64 18.33 -11.71
CA ILE A 129 -13.39 17.83 -10.37
C ILE A 129 -13.88 18.88 -9.41
N THR A 130 -14.57 18.47 -8.35
CA THR A 130 -15.07 19.32 -7.27
C THR A 130 -14.25 19.11 -6.01
N GLU A 131 -14.45 19.95 -5.01
CA GLU A 131 -13.81 19.81 -3.70
C GLU A 131 -14.22 18.49 -3.03
N ASP A 132 -15.51 18.15 -3.08
CA ASP A 132 -16.10 16.92 -2.50
C ASP A 132 -15.46 15.63 -3.09
N ASP A 133 -14.89 15.71 -4.28
CA ASP A 133 -14.20 14.59 -4.92
C ASP A 133 -12.94 14.16 -4.15
N TYR A 134 -12.34 15.07 -3.40
CA TYR A 134 -11.17 14.80 -2.57
C TYR A 134 -11.50 14.51 -1.11
N ASP A 135 -12.78 14.46 -0.75
CA ASP A 135 -13.18 14.01 0.57
C ASP A 135 -13.00 12.50 0.72
N VAL A 136 -12.61 12.07 1.92
CA VAL A 136 -12.47 10.64 2.22
C VAL A 136 -13.80 9.94 1.95
N HIS A 137 -13.73 8.85 1.19
CA HIS A 137 -14.92 8.05 0.86
C HIS A 137 -15.58 7.53 2.15
N GLU A 138 -16.90 7.57 2.20
CA GLU A 138 -17.70 7.25 3.40
C GLU A 138 -17.36 5.89 4.04
N ALA A 139 -16.96 4.90 3.22
CA ALA A 139 -16.55 3.58 3.69
C ALA A 139 -15.33 3.60 4.63
N PHE A 140 -14.57 4.70 4.66
CA PHE A 140 -13.33 4.85 5.43
C PHE A 140 -13.32 6.09 6.30
N ALA A 141 -14.49 6.59 6.69
CA ALA A 141 -14.60 7.82 7.46
C ALA A 141 -13.59 7.88 8.63
N PRO A 142 -12.76 8.94 8.70
CA PRO A 142 -11.82 9.13 9.79
C PRO A 142 -12.55 9.27 11.13
N SER A 143 -11.95 8.76 12.20
CA SER A 143 -12.38 9.04 13.56
C SER A 143 -11.78 10.36 14.06
N PRO A 144 -12.27 10.94 15.16
CA PRO A 144 -11.72 12.18 15.72
C PRO A 144 -10.24 12.10 16.12
N GLU A 145 -9.72 10.91 16.39
CA GLU A 145 -8.33 10.66 16.77
C GLU A 145 -7.40 10.53 15.54
N ASP A 146 -7.98 10.29 14.36
CA ASP A 146 -7.21 10.13 13.13
C ASP A 146 -6.73 11.50 12.61
N ILE A 147 -5.57 11.52 11.99
CA ILE A 147 -5.00 12.75 11.43
C ILE A 147 -5.20 12.75 9.92
N VAL A 148 -5.78 13.83 9.39
CA VAL A 148 -6.00 14.01 7.96
C VAL A 148 -5.08 15.10 7.42
N PHE A 149 -4.19 14.74 6.47
CA PHE A 149 -3.36 15.71 5.74
C PHE A 149 -3.81 15.83 4.30
N ARG A 150 -3.67 17.03 3.76
CA ARG A 150 -3.89 17.33 2.34
C ARG A 150 -2.54 17.47 1.63
N LYS A 151 -2.43 16.87 0.42
CA LYS A 151 -1.22 16.93 -0.40
C LYS A 151 -1.52 17.42 -1.81
N GLU A 152 -0.55 18.06 -2.43
CA GLU A 152 -0.63 18.52 -3.81
C GLU A 152 0.21 17.68 -4.78
N ARG A 153 1.02 16.77 -4.28
CA ARG A 153 1.94 15.92 -5.05
C ARG A 153 1.69 14.46 -4.75
N ALA A 154 2.30 13.57 -5.54
CA ALA A 154 2.08 12.14 -5.44
C ALA A 154 2.46 11.58 -4.07
N SER A 155 3.66 11.89 -3.59
CA SER A 155 4.13 11.41 -2.29
C SER A 155 3.36 12.04 -1.13
N ALA A 156 3.04 11.21 -0.13
CA ALA A 156 2.47 11.62 1.15
C ALA A 156 3.41 12.52 1.97
N PHE A 157 4.70 12.48 1.69
CA PHE A 157 5.73 13.21 2.42
C PHE A 157 6.03 14.59 1.82
N PHE A 158 5.84 14.72 0.50
CA PHE A 158 6.23 15.95 -0.18
C PHE A 158 5.27 17.10 0.11
N GLY A 159 5.77 18.11 0.80
CA GLY A 159 5.01 19.33 1.13
C GLY A 159 3.93 19.13 2.20
N THR A 160 4.05 18.07 3.00
CA THR A 160 3.17 17.80 4.14
C THR A 160 3.98 17.75 5.44
N PRO A 161 3.36 17.95 6.62
CA PRO A 161 4.03 17.81 7.90
C PRO A 161 4.17 16.35 8.36
N LEU A 162 3.89 15.34 7.50
CA LEU A 162 3.84 13.94 7.90
C LEU A 162 5.12 13.47 8.59
N ILE A 163 6.30 13.76 8.00
CA ILE A 163 7.58 13.30 8.57
C ILE A 163 7.80 13.85 9.99
N ALA A 164 7.42 15.10 10.26
CA ALA A 164 7.55 15.70 11.58
C ALA A 164 6.66 14.97 12.60
N HIS A 165 5.42 14.65 12.23
CA HIS A 165 4.50 13.91 13.09
C HIS A 165 4.99 12.48 13.39
N LEU A 166 5.46 11.75 12.37
CA LEU A 166 5.99 10.40 12.54
C LEU A 166 7.21 10.39 13.47
N THR A 167 8.15 11.30 13.23
CA THR A 167 9.36 11.43 14.05
C THR A 167 9.03 11.80 15.50
N GLN A 168 8.15 12.77 15.71
CA GLN A 168 7.76 13.20 17.04
C GLN A 168 7.07 12.10 17.85
N LYS A 169 6.33 11.22 17.18
CA LYS A 169 5.67 10.06 17.81
C LYS A 169 6.58 8.83 17.93
N GLY A 170 7.82 8.90 17.47
CA GLY A 170 8.76 7.77 17.51
C GLY A 170 8.36 6.62 16.58
N ILE A 171 7.56 6.88 15.55
CA ILE A 171 7.17 5.89 14.54
C ILE A 171 8.40 5.52 13.72
N ASN A 172 8.61 4.22 13.51
CA ASN A 172 9.72 3.69 12.71
C ASN A 172 9.27 2.69 11.62
N SER A 173 7.99 2.42 11.54
CA SER A 173 7.40 1.51 10.56
C SER A 173 6.07 2.05 10.05
N LEU A 174 5.76 1.77 8.78
CA LEU A 174 4.53 2.22 8.15
C LEU A 174 3.80 1.03 7.53
N ILE A 175 2.53 0.88 7.86
CA ILE A 175 1.60 0.02 7.16
C ILE A 175 0.89 0.87 6.12
N ILE A 176 0.88 0.48 4.86
CA ILE A 176 0.37 1.31 3.76
C ILE A 176 -0.83 0.64 3.10
N CYS A 177 -1.90 1.42 2.91
CA CYS A 177 -3.05 1.09 2.08
C CYS A 177 -3.47 2.29 1.22
N GLY A 178 -4.29 2.05 0.20
CA GLY A 178 -4.87 3.09 -0.65
C GLY A 178 -4.45 3.04 -2.12
N GLU A 179 -4.51 4.19 -2.80
CA GLU A 179 -4.33 4.29 -4.26
C GLU A 179 -3.31 5.37 -4.67
N SER A 180 -2.81 5.37 -5.87
CA SER A 180 -2.72 4.22 -6.75
C SER A 180 -1.37 3.54 -6.57
N THR A 181 -1.34 2.22 -6.65
CA THR A 181 -0.14 1.41 -6.40
C THR A 181 1.08 1.92 -7.16
N SER A 182 0.94 2.23 -8.45
CA SER A 182 2.01 2.75 -9.31
C SER A 182 2.26 4.25 -9.17
N GLY A 183 1.42 4.96 -8.43
CA GLY A 183 1.41 6.41 -8.29
C GLY A 183 1.72 6.86 -6.86
N CYS A 184 0.68 7.32 -6.15
CA CYS A 184 0.83 7.92 -4.82
C CYS A 184 1.35 6.93 -3.78
N VAL A 185 0.96 5.66 -3.84
CA VAL A 185 1.50 4.60 -2.99
C VAL A 185 2.99 4.44 -3.25
N ARG A 186 3.41 4.17 -4.50
CA ARG A 186 4.82 4.01 -4.85
C ARG A 186 5.65 5.24 -4.45
N ALA A 187 5.19 6.45 -4.78
CA ALA A 187 5.92 7.67 -4.45
C ALA A 187 6.13 7.83 -2.94
N SER A 188 5.11 7.48 -2.15
CA SER A 188 5.18 7.54 -0.69
C SER A 188 6.08 6.45 -0.11
N VAL A 189 6.08 5.25 -0.68
CA VAL A 189 6.97 4.14 -0.30
C VAL A 189 8.44 4.53 -0.50
N LEU A 190 8.78 5.09 -1.66
CA LEU A 190 10.16 5.49 -1.96
C LEU A 190 10.66 6.59 -1.03
N ASP A 191 9.83 7.58 -0.72
CA ASP A 191 10.19 8.63 0.23
C ASP A 191 10.29 8.07 1.65
N ALA A 192 9.34 7.23 2.09
CA ALA A 192 9.40 6.58 3.39
C ALA A 192 10.67 5.75 3.57
N TYR A 193 11.02 4.93 2.56
CA TYR A 193 12.27 4.17 2.52
C TYR A 193 13.49 5.09 2.63
N SER A 194 13.50 6.19 1.88
CA SER A 194 14.60 7.17 1.88
C SER A 194 14.75 7.90 3.23
N TYR A 195 13.66 8.03 3.99
CA TYR A 195 13.67 8.53 5.37
C TYR A 195 14.04 7.47 6.42
N GLY A 196 14.22 6.21 6.02
CA GLY A 196 14.64 5.12 6.91
C GLY A 196 13.50 4.40 7.63
N PHE A 197 12.25 4.55 7.17
CA PHE A 197 11.13 3.75 7.69
C PHE A 197 11.17 2.34 7.15
N HIS A 198 10.79 1.38 7.97
CA HIS A 198 10.35 0.07 7.50
C HIS A 198 8.94 0.18 6.94
N ILE A 199 8.66 -0.46 5.81
CA ILE A 199 7.37 -0.33 5.11
C ILE A 199 6.76 -1.70 4.87
N SER A 200 5.49 -1.86 5.27
CA SER A 200 4.65 -3.01 4.95
C SER A 200 3.47 -2.55 4.09
N ILE A 201 3.36 -3.05 2.87
CA ILE A 201 2.24 -2.76 1.96
C ILE A 201 1.25 -3.90 2.08
N VAL A 202 -0.03 -3.60 2.35
CA VAL A 202 -1.08 -4.63 2.44
C VAL A 202 -1.66 -4.87 1.06
N GLU A 203 -1.39 -6.05 0.47
CA GLU A 203 -1.69 -6.35 -0.93
C GLU A 203 -3.16 -6.12 -1.29
N GLU A 204 -4.10 -6.62 -0.49
CA GLU A 204 -5.53 -6.50 -0.76
C GLU A 204 -6.10 -5.11 -0.46
N CYS A 205 -5.30 -4.25 0.18
CA CYS A 205 -5.70 -2.90 0.59
C CYS A 205 -5.10 -1.79 -0.29
N VAL A 206 -4.31 -2.15 -1.31
CA VAL A 206 -3.82 -1.22 -2.33
C VAL A 206 -4.38 -1.59 -3.69
N PHE A 207 -4.60 -0.60 -4.55
CA PHE A 207 -5.16 -0.83 -5.88
C PHE A 207 -4.70 0.22 -6.89
N ASP A 208 -4.95 -0.08 -8.17
CA ASP A 208 -4.66 0.80 -9.29
C ASP A 208 -5.78 0.64 -10.34
N ARG A 209 -5.83 1.56 -11.32
CA ARG A 209 -6.76 1.45 -12.46
C ARG A 209 -6.34 0.42 -13.50
N SER A 210 -5.11 -0.03 -13.46
CA SER A 210 -4.55 -1.07 -14.33
C SER A 210 -3.95 -2.18 -13.48
N ILE A 211 -4.44 -3.40 -13.69
CA ILE A 211 -3.94 -4.58 -12.96
C ILE A 211 -2.46 -4.88 -13.29
N LEU A 212 -2.03 -4.62 -14.52
CA LEU A 212 -0.63 -4.80 -14.91
C LEU A 212 0.28 -3.87 -14.13
N THR A 213 -0.03 -2.56 -14.10
CA THR A 213 0.80 -1.59 -13.36
C THR A 213 0.76 -1.85 -11.86
N HIS A 214 -0.38 -2.30 -11.31
CA HIS A 214 -0.49 -2.72 -9.92
C HIS A 214 0.51 -3.83 -9.59
N LYS A 215 0.45 -4.95 -10.31
CA LYS A 215 1.28 -6.15 -10.07
C LYS A 215 2.78 -5.87 -10.23
N VAL A 216 3.17 -5.22 -11.33
CA VAL A 216 4.58 -4.88 -11.59
C VAL A 216 5.14 -3.96 -10.51
N ASN A 217 4.37 -2.97 -10.04
CA ASN A 217 4.84 -2.06 -9.01
C ASN A 217 4.91 -2.72 -7.63
N LEU A 218 3.99 -3.63 -7.29
CA LEU A 218 4.10 -4.41 -6.06
C LEU A 218 5.34 -5.30 -6.08
N PHE A 219 5.59 -6.04 -7.16
CA PHE A 219 6.79 -6.85 -7.34
C PHE A 219 8.07 -6.02 -7.15
N ASP A 220 8.17 -4.88 -7.83
CA ASP A 220 9.33 -4.01 -7.75
C ASP A 220 9.55 -3.44 -6.34
N MET A 221 8.48 -2.98 -5.68
CA MET A 221 8.56 -2.44 -4.32
C MET A 221 8.90 -3.54 -3.31
N HIS A 222 8.37 -4.75 -3.46
CA HIS A 222 8.62 -5.88 -2.56
C HIS A 222 10.10 -6.24 -2.49
N HIS A 223 10.75 -6.31 -3.61
CA HIS A 223 12.16 -6.68 -3.66
C HIS A 223 13.12 -5.57 -3.24
N LYS A 224 12.72 -4.29 -3.30
CA LYS A 224 13.65 -3.17 -3.16
C LYS A 224 13.41 -2.26 -1.96
N TYR A 225 12.15 -2.02 -1.59
CA TYR A 225 11.81 -0.90 -0.71
C TYR A 225 10.88 -1.24 0.44
N ALA A 226 10.06 -2.29 0.30
CA ALA A 226 8.99 -2.60 1.25
C ALA A 226 8.74 -4.09 1.33
N ASP A 227 8.04 -4.52 2.36
CA ASP A 227 7.47 -5.85 2.45
C ASP A 227 6.01 -5.80 1.99
N VAL A 228 5.69 -6.46 0.86
CA VAL A 228 4.29 -6.70 0.50
C VAL A 228 3.80 -7.89 1.31
N MET A 229 2.69 -7.73 2.00
CA MET A 229 2.14 -8.73 2.92
C MET A 229 0.66 -8.94 2.63
N LYS A 230 0.17 -10.14 2.86
CA LYS A 230 -1.26 -10.43 2.84
C LYS A 230 -1.97 -9.80 4.04
N LEU A 231 -3.25 -9.45 3.87
CA LEU A 231 -4.02 -8.85 4.96
C LEU A 231 -4.07 -9.74 6.21
N ASP A 232 -4.24 -11.04 6.04
CA ASP A 232 -4.30 -11.99 7.17
C ASP A 232 -2.97 -12.06 7.94
N GLU A 233 -1.84 -12.00 7.26
CA GLU A 233 -0.51 -11.91 7.87
C GLU A 233 -0.37 -10.63 8.70
N VAL A 234 -0.76 -9.48 8.12
CA VAL A 234 -0.73 -8.19 8.82
C VAL A 234 -1.64 -8.21 10.05
N LEU A 235 -2.86 -8.75 9.92
CA LEU A 235 -3.78 -8.88 11.05
C LEU A 235 -3.25 -9.82 12.15
N ALA A 236 -2.53 -10.86 11.78
CA ALA A 236 -1.87 -11.77 12.75
C ALA A 236 -0.73 -11.05 13.49
N HIS A 237 0.12 -10.30 12.77
CA HIS A 237 1.18 -9.48 13.37
C HIS A 237 0.63 -8.42 14.34
N LEU A 238 -0.43 -7.72 13.93
CA LEU A 238 -1.06 -6.71 14.79
C LEU A 238 -1.59 -7.31 16.10
N LYS A 239 -2.21 -8.48 16.05
CA LYS A 239 -2.66 -9.17 17.28
C LYS A 239 -1.50 -9.48 18.22
N GLY A 240 -0.34 -9.87 17.68
CA GLY A 240 0.86 -10.18 18.47
C GLY A 240 1.57 -8.96 19.06
N LEU A 241 1.35 -7.76 18.52
CA LEU A 241 1.94 -6.53 19.06
C LEU A 241 1.21 -6.01 20.32
N PHE A 242 -0.01 -6.47 20.56
CA PHE A 242 -0.89 -5.97 21.63
C PHE A 242 -1.14 -7.00 22.76
N VAL A 243 -0.42 -8.12 22.72
CA VAL A 243 -0.38 -9.12 23.80
C VAL A 243 0.90 -8.94 24.60
#